data_510b10af9bb47180319150d823cfa0c2
#
_entry.id   510b10af9bb47180319150d823cfa0c2
#
_cell.length_a   1.000
_cell.length_b   1.000
_cell.length_c   1.000
_cell.angle_alpha   90.00
_cell.angle_beta   90.00
_cell.angle_gamma   90.00
#
_symmetry.space_group_name_H-M   'P 1'
#
loop_
_entity.id
_entity.type
_entity.pdbx_description
1 polymer ?
#
loop_
_entity_poly.entity_id
_entity_poly.type
_entity_poly.pdbx_seq_one_letter_code
_entity_poly.pdbx_strand_id
1 'polypeptide(L)'
;MRILRTKDEKIRKASITFGTFDGLHLGHQAILNRTKEEGKKLSLPVGVLTFEPPPYTFFHKEFPFLLTPLSEKLSLLAEMGMDFVLIIDFDERIANLSPEDFLNEIKEELSPRVLTVGSDFRFGRERKGDIRFLQRVREKCGFQLVVVELIKKSGILVKSTTIREKLLLGNMKLVNLLLGRRYALFCRVVKGTGRGREIGFPTLNLQPLEPNKLLPIDGVYAVYFYPEISSRNFYQGVMNIGTRPTFEGRERQIEVHLIGKEKLTFQPQEVKVEICQRIRPEKKFSTIEELREEIKKDIQNAERILREGKEGIKI
;
A
#
# COMPACT_ATOMS: atom_id res chain seq x y z
N MET A 1 17.21 1.74 5.76
CA MET A 1 16.63 0.39 5.91
C MET A 1 17.37 -0.59 4.99
N ARG A 2 17.85 -1.71 5.51
CA ARG A 2 18.47 -2.80 4.71
C ARG A 2 17.38 -3.72 4.17
N ILE A 3 17.50 -4.16 2.92
CA ILE A 3 16.61 -5.15 2.31
C ILE A 3 17.42 -6.44 2.18
N LEU A 4 16.94 -7.50 2.80
CA LEU A 4 17.59 -8.81 2.86
C LEU A 4 16.70 -9.86 2.19
N ARG A 5 17.33 -10.87 1.61
CA ARG A 5 16.68 -12.11 1.18
C ARG A 5 17.29 -13.30 1.93
N THR A 6 16.58 -14.42 1.98
CA THR A 6 17.14 -15.68 2.52
C THR A 6 18.47 -15.99 1.84
N LYS A 7 19.50 -16.29 2.64
CA LYS A 7 20.92 -16.51 2.29
C LYS A 7 21.82 -15.27 2.28
N ASP A 8 21.32 -14.08 2.53
CA ASP A 8 22.13 -12.90 2.77
C ASP A 8 22.79 -12.92 4.16
N GLU A 9 23.48 -11.83 4.50
CA GLU A 9 24.07 -11.67 5.82
C GLU A 9 23.00 -11.76 6.93
N LYS A 10 23.22 -12.67 7.90
CA LYS A 10 22.27 -12.93 8.99
C LYS A 10 22.29 -11.83 10.03
N ILE A 11 21.11 -11.30 10.34
CA ILE A 11 20.93 -10.38 11.47
C ILE A 11 20.55 -11.21 12.70
N ARG A 12 21.39 -11.14 13.73
CA ARG A 12 21.15 -11.88 14.97
C ARG A 12 20.67 -10.96 16.09
N LYS A 13 19.84 -11.50 16.99
CA LYS A 13 19.29 -10.78 18.16
C LYS A 13 18.49 -9.54 17.77
N ALA A 14 17.45 -9.75 16.99
CA ALA A 14 16.57 -8.66 16.54
C ALA A 14 15.23 -8.62 17.29
N SER A 15 14.58 -7.46 17.30
CA SER A 15 13.16 -7.30 17.56
C SER A 15 12.43 -7.34 16.23
N ILE A 16 11.56 -8.33 16.02
CA ILE A 16 10.93 -8.56 14.72
C ILE A 16 9.42 -8.68 14.82
N THR A 17 8.79 -8.46 13.69
CA THR A 17 7.44 -8.91 13.39
C THR A 17 7.42 -9.59 12.02
N PHE A 18 6.42 -10.45 11.77
CA PHE A 18 6.27 -11.06 10.45
C PHE A 18 4.81 -11.10 10.00
N GLY A 19 4.64 -10.96 8.68
CA GLY A 19 3.32 -10.92 8.06
C GLY A 19 3.35 -10.40 6.64
N THR A 20 2.19 -10.40 5.99
CA THR A 20 2.06 -9.87 4.62
C THR A 20 2.10 -8.36 4.56
N PHE A 21 1.64 -7.69 5.61
CA PHE A 21 1.57 -6.23 5.75
C PHE A 21 0.96 -5.51 4.53
N ASP A 22 -0.03 -6.15 3.90
CA ASP A 22 -0.72 -5.56 2.76
C ASP A 22 -1.61 -4.40 3.22
N GLY A 23 -1.39 -3.23 2.64
CA GLY A 23 -2.02 -1.99 3.01
C GLY A 23 -1.27 -1.19 4.09
N LEU A 24 -0.39 -1.78 4.92
CA LEU A 24 0.28 -1.08 6.04
C LEU A 24 -0.68 -0.15 6.80
N HIS A 25 -1.89 -0.66 7.07
CA HIS A 25 -2.98 0.05 7.75
C HIS A 25 -2.71 0.27 9.25
N LEU A 26 -3.56 1.03 9.93
CA LEU A 26 -3.37 1.39 11.36
C LEU A 26 -3.11 0.17 12.25
N GLY A 27 -3.74 -0.98 12.00
CA GLY A 27 -3.44 -2.22 12.75
C GLY A 27 -2.00 -2.71 12.52
N HIS A 28 -1.51 -2.69 11.28
CA HIS A 28 -0.12 -3.02 10.97
C HIS A 28 0.85 -2.01 11.59
N GLN A 29 0.53 -0.70 11.52
CA GLN A 29 1.34 0.36 12.11
C GLN A 29 1.48 0.20 13.62
N ALA A 30 0.42 -0.20 14.32
CA ALA A 30 0.48 -0.49 15.75
C ALA A 30 1.46 -1.63 16.08
N ILE A 31 1.44 -2.72 15.29
CA ILE A 31 2.38 -3.84 15.44
C ILE A 31 3.82 -3.37 15.19
N LEU A 32 4.06 -2.62 14.10
CA LEU A 32 5.38 -2.12 13.73
C LEU A 32 5.93 -1.15 14.79
N ASN A 33 5.10 -0.23 15.28
CA ASN A 33 5.49 0.71 16.34
C ASN A 33 5.84 -0.04 17.64
N ARG A 34 5.03 -1.05 18.01
CA ARG A 34 5.31 -1.87 19.18
C ARG A 34 6.61 -2.65 19.02
N THR A 35 6.89 -3.19 17.83
CA THR A 35 8.16 -3.86 17.53
C THR A 35 9.35 -2.91 17.72
N LYS A 36 9.21 -1.64 17.29
CA LYS A 36 10.24 -0.60 17.49
C LYS A 36 10.45 -0.27 18.96
N GLU A 37 9.37 -0.09 19.71
CA GLU A 37 9.45 0.19 21.16
C GLU A 37 10.20 -0.90 21.89
N GLU A 38 9.90 -2.16 21.62
CA GLU A 38 10.58 -3.31 22.24
C GLU A 38 12.04 -3.40 21.79
N GLY A 39 12.32 -3.19 20.51
CA GLY A 39 13.70 -3.15 20.00
C GLY A 39 14.53 -2.05 20.66
N LYS A 40 13.95 -0.85 20.79
CA LYS A 40 14.61 0.29 21.45
C LYS A 40 14.93 0.01 22.92
N LYS A 41 14.01 -0.61 23.68
CA LYS A 41 14.23 -0.98 25.11
C LYS A 41 15.42 -1.91 25.30
N LEU A 42 15.66 -2.79 24.33
CA LEU A 42 16.71 -3.81 24.41
C LEU A 42 17.93 -3.48 23.54
N SER A 43 17.98 -2.30 22.92
CA SER A 43 19.02 -1.88 21.97
C SER A 43 19.23 -2.89 20.85
N LEU A 44 18.13 -3.43 20.30
CA LEU A 44 18.12 -4.43 19.22
C LEU A 44 17.78 -3.78 17.88
N PRO A 45 18.33 -4.28 16.78
CA PRO A 45 17.85 -3.91 15.45
C PRO A 45 16.39 -4.35 15.27
N VAL A 46 15.62 -3.51 14.58
CA VAL A 46 14.18 -3.70 14.39
C VAL A 46 13.88 -4.08 12.95
N GLY A 47 13.22 -5.19 12.75
CA GLY A 47 12.96 -5.69 11.41
C GLY A 47 11.58 -6.27 11.17
N VAL A 48 11.29 -6.37 9.89
CA VAL A 48 10.06 -6.98 9.37
C VAL A 48 10.43 -8.16 8.49
N LEU A 49 9.76 -9.29 8.70
CA LEU A 49 9.79 -10.40 7.76
C LEU A 49 8.50 -10.37 6.94
N THR A 50 8.62 -10.34 5.62
CA THR A 50 7.48 -10.35 4.70
C THR A 50 7.70 -11.33 3.55
N PHE A 51 6.71 -11.51 2.71
CA PHE A 51 6.69 -12.54 1.68
C PHE A 51 6.53 -11.93 0.29
N GLU A 52 7.17 -12.55 -0.72
CA GLU A 52 7.01 -12.25 -2.13
C GLU A 52 6.92 -13.56 -2.95
N PRO A 53 5.81 -13.80 -3.69
CA PRO A 53 4.56 -13.08 -3.59
C PRO A 53 3.91 -13.24 -2.19
N PRO A 54 3.01 -12.35 -1.79
CA PRO A 54 2.28 -12.56 -0.54
C PRO A 54 1.44 -13.85 -0.56
N PRO A 55 1.30 -14.59 0.56
CA PRO A 55 0.52 -15.84 0.61
C PRO A 55 -0.87 -15.74 -0.01
N TYR A 56 -1.54 -14.60 0.20
CA TYR A 56 -2.86 -14.36 -0.39
C TYR A 56 -2.86 -14.52 -1.91
N THR A 57 -1.92 -13.87 -2.61
CA THR A 57 -1.85 -13.91 -4.08
C THR A 57 -1.35 -15.25 -4.61
N PHE A 58 -0.57 -15.99 -3.83
CA PHE A 58 -0.14 -17.35 -4.15
C PHE A 58 -1.32 -18.33 -4.18
N PHE A 59 -2.25 -18.21 -3.22
CA PHE A 59 -3.43 -19.08 -3.13
C PHE A 59 -4.62 -18.60 -3.95
N HIS A 60 -4.72 -17.30 -4.25
CA HIS A 60 -5.85 -16.68 -4.97
C HIS A 60 -5.35 -16.03 -6.27
N LYS A 61 -4.93 -16.86 -7.22
CA LYS A 61 -4.36 -16.41 -8.50
C LYS A 61 -5.38 -15.64 -9.38
N GLU A 62 -6.67 -15.87 -9.17
CA GLU A 62 -7.78 -15.18 -9.84
C GLU A 62 -7.92 -13.71 -9.42
N PHE A 63 -7.41 -13.34 -8.25
CA PHE A 63 -7.41 -11.96 -7.76
C PHE A 63 -6.07 -11.58 -7.12
N PRO A 64 -5.00 -11.43 -7.92
CA PRO A 64 -3.64 -11.24 -7.40
C PRO A 64 -3.35 -9.81 -6.92
N PHE A 65 -4.35 -8.92 -6.85
CA PHE A 65 -4.14 -7.50 -6.59
C PHE A 65 -3.85 -7.19 -5.13
N LEU A 66 -2.94 -6.23 -4.91
CA LEU A 66 -2.46 -5.80 -3.60
C LEU A 66 -2.82 -4.33 -3.30
N LEU A 67 -3.14 -4.04 -2.05
CA LEU A 67 -3.26 -2.66 -1.57
C LEU A 67 -1.91 -1.95 -1.63
N THR A 68 -0.84 -2.68 -1.32
CA THR A 68 0.51 -2.14 -1.23
C THR A 68 1.49 -3.16 -1.81
N PRO A 69 1.79 -3.12 -3.12
CA PRO A 69 2.83 -3.93 -3.74
C PRO A 69 4.20 -3.74 -3.08
N LEU A 70 5.17 -4.56 -3.45
CA LEU A 70 6.43 -4.66 -2.73
C LEU A 70 7.20 -3.33 -2.69
N SER A 71 7.32 -2.61 -3.80
CA SER A 71 8.04 -1.33 -3.86
C SER A 71 7.44 -0.29 -2.92
N GLU A 72 6.11 -0.14 -2.94
CA GLU A 72 5.39 0.76 -2.05
C GLU A 72 5.52 0.33 -0.58
N LYS A 73 5.45 -0.98 -0.30
CA LYS A 73 5.62 -1.53 1.05
C LYS A 73 7.00 -1.20 1.62
N LEU A 74 8.05 -1.39 0.84
CA LEU A 74 9.43 -1.11 1.25
C LEU A 74 9.63 0.39 1.53
N SER A 75 9.07 1.28 0.70
CA SER A 75 9.09 2.72 0.94
C SER A 75 8.44 3.08 2.27
N LEU A 76 7.22 2.58 2.52
CA LEU A 76 6.49 2.84 3.76
C LEU A 76 7.18 2.28 5.01
N LEU A 77 7.77 1.09 4.92
CA LEU A 77 8.54 0.50 6.04
C LEU A 77 9.79 1.31 6.35
N ALA A 78 10.46 1.84 5.32
CA ALA A 78 11.60 2.75 5.49
C ALA A 78 11.18 4.06 6.16
N GLU A 79 10.06 4.68 5.72
CA GLU A 79 9.49 5.88 6.34
C GLU A 79 9.10 5.65 7.80
N MET A 80 8.64 4.45 8.15
CA MET A 80 8.33 4.05 9.52
C MET A 80 9.58 3.75 10.36
N GLY A 81 10.79 3.83 9.78
CA GLY A 81 12.07 3.68 10.49
C GLY A 81 12.35 2.24 10.92
N MET A 82 12.04 1.25 10.06
CA MET A 82 12.53 -0.11 10.22
C MET A 82 14.01 -0.16 9.83
N ASP A 83 14.82 -0.91 10.58
CA ASP A 83 16.25 -1.05 10.27
C ASP A 83 16.48 -1.99 9.11
N PHE A 84 15.66 -3.06 9.02
CA PHE A 84 15.73 -4.04 7.93
C PHE A 84 14.38 -4.67 7.60
N VAL A 85 14.30 -5.23 6.40
CA VAL A 85 13.22 -6.10 5.93
C VAL A 85 13.84 -7.37 5.39
N LEU A 86 13.40 -8.54 5.89
CA LEU A 86 13.70 -9.85 5.31
C LEU A 86 12.54 -10.26 4.40
N ILE A 87 12.82 -10.44 3.12
CA ILE A 87 11.85 -10.90 2.13
C ILE A 87 12.06 -12.40 1.94
N ILE A 88 11.01 -13.18 2.22
CA ILE A 88 10.99 -14.63 1.95
C ILE A 88 10.24 -14.85 0.64
N ASP A 89 10.85 -15.54 -0.29
CA ASP A 89 10.20 -16.01 -1.51
C ASP A 89 9.16 -17.07 -1.11
N PHE A 90 7.85 -16.72 -1.29
CA PHE A 90 6.75 -17.59 -0.88
C PHE A 90 6.42 -18.57 -2.00
N ASP A 91 6.86 -19.80 -1.80
CA ASP A 91 6.70 -20.93 -2.70
C ASP A 91 5.91 -22.07 -2.06
N GLU A 92 5.79 -23.18 -2.77
CA GLU A 92 5.12 -24.39 -2.29
C GLU A 92 5.83 -24.98 -1.06
N ARG A 93 7.16 -24.87 -0.98
CA ARG A 93 7.95 -25.33 0.18
C ARG A 93 7.54 -24.55 1.44
N ILE A 94 7.57 -23.22 1.37
CA ILE A 94 7.20 -22.35 2.51
C ILE A 94 5.73 -22.54 2.88
N ALA A 95 4.84 -22.67 1.90
CA ALA A 95 3.40 -22.88 2.12
C ALA A 95 3.11 -24.18 2.89
N ASN A 96 3.95 -25.21 2.74
CA ASN A 96 3.81 -26.51 3.38
C ASN A 96 4.57 -26.68 4.70
N LEU A 97 5.36 -25.70 5.14
CA LEU A 97 6.06 -25.76 6.42
C LEU A 97 5.08 -25.82 7.60
N SER A 98 5.35 -26.73 8.52
CA SER A 98 4.67 -26.71 9.81
C SER A 98 4.97 -25.41 10.57
N PRO A 99 4.13 -24.97 11.52
CA PRO A 99 4.45 -23.82 12.35
C PRO A 99 5.81 -23.92 13.06
N GLU A 100 6.22 -25.12 13.47
CA GLU A 100 7.50 -25.36 14.15
C GLU A 100 8.67 -25.19 13.18
N ASP A 101 8.61 -25.82 11.99
CA ASP A 101 9.66 -25.72 10.98
C ASP A 101 9.83 -24.28 10.49
N PHE A 102 8.73 -23.56 10.27
CA PHE A 102 8.78 -22.15 9.90
C PHE A 102 9.48 -21.30 10.96
N LEU A 103 9.18 -21.50 12.26
CA LEU A 103 9.87 -20.78 13.34
C LEU A 103 11.36 -21.15 13.44
N ASN A 104 11.72 -22.40 13.14
CA ASN A 104 13.12 -22.83 13.11
C ASN A 104 13.88 -22.09 11.99
N GLU A 105 13.30 -21.97 10.78
CA GLU A 105 13.91 -21.15 9.70
C GLU A 105 14.09 -19.69 10.13
N ILE A 106 13.07 -19.07 10.73
CA ILE A 106 13.18 -17.68 11.24
C ILE A 106 14.31 -17.59 12.30
N LYS A 107 14.41 -18.57 13.19
CA LYS A 107 15.43 -18.58 14.23
C LYS A 107 16.84 -18.69 13.63
N GLU A 108 17.01 -19.47 12.59
CA GLU A 108 18.30 -19.60 11.90
C GLU A 108 18.72 -18.32 11.17
N GLU A 109 17.76 -17.60 10.57
CA GLU A 109 18.03 -16.38 9.82
C GLU A 109 18.20 -15.14 10.74
N LEU A 110 17.35 -14.98 11.75
CA LEU A 110 17.25 -13.73 12.52
C LEU A 110 17.54 -13.90 14.03
N SER A 111 17.48 -15.10 14.59
CA SER A 111 17.61 -15.36 16.04
C SER A 111 16.84 -14.34 16.89
N PRO A 112 15.51 -14.17 16.71
CA PRO A 112 14.76 -13.09 17.31
C PRO A 112 14.83 -13.13 18.85
N ARG A 113 14.95 -11.97 19.48
CA ARG A 113 14.81 -11.78 20.93
C ARG A 113 13.42 -11.33 21.33
N VAL A 114 12.76 -10.61 20.43
CA VAL A 114 11.37 -10.19 20.58
C VAL A 114 10.62 -10.50 19.29
N LEU A 115 9.47 -11.12 19.44
CA LEU A 115 8.51 -11.37 18.37
C LEU A 115 7.21 -10.66 18.69
N THR A 116 6.83 -9.68 17.86
CA THR A 116 5.57 -8.93 18.00
C THR A 116 4.58 -9.38 16.94
N VAL A 117 3.35 -9.71 17.34
CA VAL A 117 2.29 -10.16 16.42
C VAL A 117 0.93 -9.56 16.80
N GLY A 118 -0.02 -9.54 15.85
CA GLY A 118 -1.41 -9.17 16.14
C GLY A 118 -2.17 -10.29 16.85
N SER A 119 -3.24 -9.96 17.57
CA SER A 119 -4.04 -10.93 18.35
C SER A 119 -4.82 -11.95 17.48
N ASP A 120 -5.00 -11.68 16.18
CA ASP A 120 -5.60 -12.62 15.22
C ASP A 120 -4.56 -13.34 14.33
N PHE A 121 -3.29 -13.29 14.70
CA PHE A 121 -2.19 -13.78 13.91
C PHE A 121 -2.25 -15.30 13.68
N ARG A 122 -1.98 -15.71 12.42
CA ARG A 122 -1.93 -17.11 11.99
C ARG A 122 -0.79 -17.32 10.99
N PHE A 123 -0.11 -18.46 11.08
CA PHE A 123 1.01 -18.80 10.20
C PHE A 123 1.20 -20.33 10.02
N GLY A 124 2.14 -20.73 9.15
CA GLY A 124 2.41 -22.11 8.82
C GLY A 124 1.30 -22.79 8.03
N ARG A 125 1.54 -24.04 7.65
CA ARG A 125 0.63 -24.83 6.83
C ARG A 125 -0.79 -24.83 7.43
N GLU A 126 -1.80 -24.59 6.58
CA GLU A 126 -3.22 -24.53 6.97
C GLU A 126 -3.51 -23.52 8.11
N ARG A 127 -2.61 -22.54 8.33
CA ARG A 127 -2.74 -21.53 9.39
C ARG A 127 -2.81 -22.14 10.82
N LYS A 128 -2.18 -23.29 11.03
CA LYS A 128 -2.21 -24.02 12.30
C LYS A 128 -1.39 -23.35 13.41
N GLY A 129 -0.43 -22.50 13.07
CA GLY A 129 0.29 -21.65 14.03
C GLY A 129 -0.57 -20.49 14.49
N ASP A 130 -0.67 -20.26 15.79
CA ASP A 130 -1.41 -19.17 16.42
C ASP A 130 -0.67 -18.64 17.66
N ILE A 131 -1.27 -17.69 18.37
CA ILE A 131 -0.70 -17.12 19.59
C ILE A 131 -0.49 -18.17 20.68
N ARG A 132 -1.41 -19.12 20.82
CA ARG A 132 -1.27 -20.21 21.83
C ARG A 132 -0.09 -21.10 21.49
N PHE A 133 0.13 -21.38 20.22
CA PHE A 133 1.31 -22.10 19.76
C PHE A 133 2.59 -21.30 20.08
N LEU A 134 2.65 -20.01 19.72
CA LEU A 134 3.80 -19.15 20.02
C LEU A 134 4.10 -19.06 21.52
N GLN A 135 3.07 -18.95 22.37
CA GLN A 135 3.21 -18.95 23.82
C GLN A 135 3.87 -20.23 24.37
N ARG A 136 3.52 -21.40 23.81
CA ARG A 136 4.11 -22.69 24.23
C ARG A 136 5.57 -22.83 23.85
N VAL A 137 5.96 -22.30 22.67
CA VAL A 137 7.32 -22.53 22.13
C VAL A 137 8.29 -21.38 22.42
N ARG A 138 7.83 -20.23 22.91
CA ARG A 138 8.64 -19.02 23.09
C ARG A 138 9.94 -19.25 23.88
N GLU A 139 9.87 -20.01 24.95
CA GLU A 139 11.03 -20.30 25.81
C GLU A 139 12.05 -21.19 25.08
N LYS A 140 11.58 -22.27 24.43
CA LYS A 140 12.42 -23.16 23.60
C LYS A 140 13.06 -22.39 22.44
N CYS A 141 12.32 -21.46 21.83
CA CYS A 141 12.81 -20.64 20.71
C CYS A 141 13.64 -19.43 21.16
N GLY A 142 13.58 -19.04 22.43
CA GLY A 142 14.41 -17.98 23.02
C GLY A 142 13.95 -16.56 22.71
N PHE A 143 12.65 -16.33 22.51
CA PHE A 143 12.09 -14.99 22.26
C PHE A 143 11.01 -14.59 23.28
N GLN A 144 10.92 -13.30 23.53
CA GLN A 144 9.78 -12.68 24.19
C GLN A 144 8.65 -12.50 23.18
N LEU A 145 7.44 -12.96 23.50
CA LEU A 145 6.26 -12.74 22.67
C LEU A 145 5.50 -11.50 23.14
N VAL A 146 5.24 -10.60 22.19
CA VAL A 146 4.42 -9.39 22.39
C VAL A 146 3.20 -9.48 21.48
N VAL A 147 2.00 -9.33 22.06
CA VAL A 147 0.74 -9.41 21.33
C VAL A 147 0.11 -8.02 21.29
N VAL A 148 -0.30 -7.58 20.10
CA VAL A 148 -0.97 -6.31 19.87
C VAL A 148 -2.43 -6.57 19.53
N GLU A 149 -3.34 -5.91 20.23
CA GLU A 149 -4.77 -6.05 20.01
C GLU A 149 -5.22 -5.41 18.68
N LEU A 150 -6.33 -5.93 18.16
CA LEU A 150 -6.93 -5.43 16.93
C LEU A 150 -7.41 -3.98 17.08
N ILE A 151 -7.08 -3.15 16.11
CA ILE A 151 -7.45 -1.73 16.09
C ILE A 151 -8.85 -1.57 15.48
N LYS A 152 -9.70 -0.78 16.15
CA LYS A 152 -10.93 -0.24 15.57
C LYS A 152 -10.77 1.25 15.33
N LYS A 153 -11.25 1.76 14.21
CA LYS A 153 -11.32 3.19 13.91
C LYS A 153 -12.76 3.53 13.52
N SER A 154 -13.37 4.50 14.21
CA SER A 154 -14.79 4.85 14.04
C SER A 154 -15.74 3.63 14.11
N GLY A 155 -15.50 2.72 15.07
CA GLY A 155 -16.27 1.49 15.25
C GLY A 155 -15.96 0.34 14.26
N ILE A 156 -15.16 0.61 13.22
CA ILE A 156 -14.84 -0.36 12.16
C ILE A 156 -13.51 -1.06 12.48
N LEU A 157 -13.50 -2.38 12.36
CA LEU A 157 -12.29 -3.18 12.51
C LEU A 157 -11.34 -2.92 11.32
N VAL A 158 -10.10 -2.54 11.63
CA VAL A 158 -9.09 -2.20 10.63
C VAL A 158 -8.44 -3.48 10.08
N LYS A 159 -8.84 -3.88 8.87
CA LYS A 159 -8.32 -5.05 8.15
C LYS A 159 -8.11 -4.76 6.67
N SER A 160 -7.13 -5.44 6.04
CA SER A 160 -6.89 -5.31 4.59
C SER A 160 -8.13 -5.66 3.75
N THR A 161 -8.93 -6.66 4.15
CA THR A 161 -10.18 -7.03 3.47
C THR A 161 -11.20 -5.89 3.49
N THR A 162 -11.42 -5.26 4.64
CA THR A 162 -12.31 -4.10 4.77
C THR A 162 -11.84 -2.94 3.89
N ILE A 163 -10.54 -2.66 3.87
CA ILE A 163 -9.97 -1.58 3.06
C ILE A 163 -10.14 -1.88 1.56
N ARG A 164 -9.93 -3.12 1.11
CA ARG A 164 -10.17 -3.55 -0.28
C ARG A 164 -11.61 -3.31 -0.70
N GLU A 165 -12.57 -3.75 0.11
CA GLU A 165 -14.00 -3.52 -0.16
C GLU A 165 -14.31 -2.03 -0.32
N LYS A 166 -13.84 -1.19 0.61
CA LYS A 166 -14.11 0.25 0.57
C LYS A 166 -13.42 0.94 -0.60
N LEU A 167 -12.23 0.47 -1.01
CA LEU A 167 -11.52 0.95 -2.19
C LEU A 167 -12.29 0.64 -3.47
N LEU A 168 -12.79 -0.59 -3.61
CA LEU A 168 -13.59 -1.03 -4.75
C LEU A 168 -14.97 -0.38 -4.82
N LEU A 169 -15.47 0.17 -3.71
CA LEU A 169 -16.68 1.01 -3.65
C LEU A 169 -16.38 2.51 -3.85
N GLY A 170 -15.11 2.90 -3.97
CA GLY A 170 -14.70 4.30 -4.14
C GLY A 170 -14.80 5.15 -2.86
N ASN A 171 -14.99 4.54 -1.69
CA ASN A 171 -15.06 5.26 -0.41
C ASN A 171 -13.66 5.63 0.10
N MET A 172 -13.01 6.55 -0.59
CA MET A 172 -11.63 6.95 -0.30
C MET A 172 -11.47 7.60 1.08
N LYS A 173 -12.49 8.30 1.59
CA LYS A 173 -12.44 8.88 2.95
C LYS A 173 -12.22 7.79 4.00
N LEU A 174 -12.99 6.70 3.91
CA LEU A 174 -12.87 5.59 4.84
C LEU A 174 -11.58 4.78 4.61
N VAL A 175 -11.19 4.55 3.35
CA VAL A 175 -9.90 3.92 3.01
C VAL A 175 -8.75 4.67 3.66
N ASN A 176 -8.67 5.99 3.49
CA ASN A 176 -7.60 6.83 4.04
C ASN A 176 -7.63 6.86 5.57
N LEU A 177 -8.83 6.89 6.17
CA LEU A 177 -9.01 6.82 7.62
C LEU A 177 -8.45 5.51 8.21
N LEU A 178 -8.76 4.36 7.58
CA LEU A 178 -8.30 3.04 8.04
C LEU A 178 -6.82 2.80 7.77
N LEU A 179 -6.29 3.39 6.69
CA LEU A 179 -4.86 3.37 6.39
C LEU A 179 -4.05 4.30 7.31
N GLY A 180 -4.67 5.35 7.89
CA GLY A 180 -3.95 6.41 8.61
C GLY A 180 -3.11 7.32 7.70
N ARG A 181 -3.26 7.19 6.38
CA ARG A 181 -2.62 7.98 5.33
C ARG A 181 -3.46 7.96 4.06
N ARG A 182 -3.11 8.78 3.07
CA ARG A 182 -3.74 8.69 1.76
C ARG A 182 -3.32 7.43 1.02
N TYR A 183 -4.26 6.80 0.33
CA TYR A 183 -3.97 5.70 -0.59
C TYR A 183 -3.15 6.23 -1.75
N ALA A 184 -2.00 5.62 -2.00
CA ALA A 184 -1.07 6.06 -3.03
C ALA A 184 -0.95 5.06 -4.17
N LEU A 185 -0.63 5.58 -5.35
CA LEU A 185 -0.23 4.83 -6.53
C LEU A 185 1.19 5.26 -6.91
N PHE A 186 2.11 4.30 -7.02
CA PHE A 186 3.40 4.53 -7.64
C PHE A 186 3.28 4.17 -9.12
N CYS A 187 3.54 5.13 -10.00
CA CYS A 187 3.27 5.02 -11.42
C CYS A 187 4.45 5.48 -12.27
N ARG A 188 4.52 4.95 -13.48
CA ARG A 188 5.34 5.48 -14.56
C ARG A 188 4.49 6.37 -15.45
N VAL A 189 5.06 7.49 -15.90
CA VAL A 189 4.45 8.32 -16.94
C VAL A 189 4.64 7.65 -18.29
N VAL A 190 3.55 7.47 -19.00
CA VAL A 190 3.54 6.85 -20.34
C VAL A 190 3.01 7.79 -21.39
N LYS A 191 3.31 7.52 -22.66
CA LYS A 191 2.81 8.32 -23.79
C LYS A 191 1.31 8.14 -23.93
N GLY A 192 0.57 9.25 -23.89
CA GLY A 192 -0.88 9.29 -24.12
C GLY A 192 -1.25 9.71 -25.54
N THR A 193 -2.55 9.71 -25.83
CA THR A 193 -3.10 10.10 -27.14
C THR A 193 -3.07 11.61 -27.39
N GLY A 194 -2.87 12.45 -26.36
CA GLY A 194 -2.85 13.90 -26.47
C GLY A 194 -4.21 14.60 -26.49
N ARG A 195 -5.33 13.87 -26.47
CA ARG A 195 -6.69 14.44 -26.53
C ARG A 195 -6.97 15.51 -25.47
N GLY A 196 -6.46 15.35 -24.25
CA GLY A 196 -6.62 16.36 -23.20
C GLY A 196 -6.05 17.71 -23.59
N ARG A 197 -4.92 17.74 -24.33
CA ARG A 197 -4.31 18.97 -24.83
C ARG A 197 -5.19 19.68 -25.88
N GLU A 198 -5.82 18.91 -26.77
CA GLU A 198 -6.72 19.43 -27.83
C GLU A 198 -7.96 20.12 -27.25
N ILE A 199 -8.45 19.63 -26.09
CA ILE A 199 -9.60 20.20 -25.41
C ILE A 199 -9.24 21.23 -24.32
N GLY A 200 -7.94 21.62 -24.21
CA GLY A 200 -7.47 22.63 -23.25
C GLY A 200 -7.17 22.12 -21.83
N PHE A 201 -7.21 20.81 -21.59
CA PHE A 201 -6.90 20.18 -20.30
C PHE A 201 -5.83 19.10 -20.46
N PRO A 202 -4.54 19.49 -20.59
CA PRO A 202 -3.47 18.52 -20.77
C PRO A 202 -3.41 17.53 -19.59
N THR A 203 -3.23 16.25 -19.90
CA THR A 203 -3.15 15.15 -18.93
C THR A 203 -1.84 14.40 -19.04
N LEU A 204 -1.37 13.87 -17.92
CA LEU A 204 -0.36 12.84 -17.85
C LEU A 204 -1.04 11.48 -17.84
N ASN A 205 -0.58 10.57 -18.69
CA ASN A 205 -1.03 9.19 -18.68
C ASN A 205 -0.11 8.40 -17.78
N LEU A 206 -0.69 7.60 -16.89
CA LEU A 206 0.05 6.88 -15.85
C LEU A 206 -0.23 5.39 -15.94
N GLN A 207 0.82 4.61 -15.67
CA GLN A 207 0.74 3.16 -15.51
C GLN A 207 1.33 2.78 -14.15
N PRO A 208 0.66 1.97 -13.32
CA PRO A 208 1.24 1.48 -12.08
C PRO A 208 2.57 0.79 -12.32
N LEU A 209 3.56 1.01 -11.44
CA LEU A 209 4.87 0.36 -11.54
C LEU A 209 4.75 -1.16 -11.41
N GLU A 210 3.82 -1.61 -10.57
CA GLU A 210 3.54 -3.03 -10.39
C GLU A 210 2.10 -3.35 -10.87
N PRO A 211 1.94 -4.32 -11.80
CA PRO A 211 0.65 -4.60 -12.45
C PRO A 211 -0.40 -5.14 -11.48
N ASN A 212 0.01 -5.69 -10.34
CA ASN A 212 -0.85 -6.19 -9.29
C ASN A 212 -1.29 -5.11 -8.27
N LYS A 213 -1.04 -3.83 -8.54
CA LYS A 213 -1.58 -2.73 -7.74
C LYS A 213 -3.09 -2.67 -7.84
N LEU A 214 -3.79 -2.72 -6.69
CA LEU A 214 -5.24 -2.58 -6.65
C LEU A 214 -5.63 -1.12 -6.93
N LEU A 215 -6.34 -0.89 -8.02
CA LEU A 215 -6.89 0.42 -8.34
C LEU A 215 -8.30 0.57 -7.73
N PRO A 216 -8.68 1.77 -7.29
CA PRO A 216 -10.07 2.03 -6.90
C PRO A 216 -11.03 1.88 -8.09
N ILE A 217 -12.33 1.85 -7.84
CA ILE A 217 -13.36 1.80 -8.90
C ILE A 217 -13.17 2.95 -9.90
N ASP A 218 -13.63 2.77 -11.15
CA ASP A 218 -13.59 3.81 -12.18
C ASP A 218 -14.31 5.08 -11.75
N GLY A 219 -13.73 6.24 -12.12
CA GLY A 219 -14.26 7.54 -11.75
C GLY A 219 -13.22 8.65 -11.72
N VAL A 220 -13.65 9.82 -11.29
CA VAL A 220 -12.84 11.02 -11.17
C VAL A 220 -12.51 11.27 -9.70
N TYR A 221 -11.25 11.61 -9.43
CA TYR A 221 -10.67 11.72 -8.08
C TYR A 221 -9.90 13.02 -7.90
N ALA A 222 -10.01 13.61 -6.72
CA ALA A 222 -9.12 14.67 -6.25
C ALA A 222 -7.83 14.06 -5.72
N VAL A 223 -6.69 14.53 -6.20
CA VAL A 223 -5.38 13.92 -5.91
C VAL A 223 -4.29 14.94 -5.62
N TYR A 224 -3.26 14.50 -4.87
CA TYR A 224 -1.95 15.13 -4.86
C TYR A 224 -1.00 14.33 -5.75
N PHE A 225 -0.34 15.01 -6.66
CA PHE A 225 0.63 14.46 -7.60
C PHE A 225 2.05 14.88 -7.18
N TYR A 226 2.91 13.92 -6.97
CA TYR A 226 4.31 14.09 -6.64
C TYR A 226 5.15 13.74 -7.88
N PRO A 227 5.99 14.66 -8.38
CA PRO A 227 6.76 14.45 -9.62
C PRO A 227 7.84 13.39 -9.52
N GLU A 228 8.18 12.98 -8.32
CA GLU A 228 9.06 11.88 -7.97
C GLU A 228 8.49 11.17 -6.73
N ILE A 229 8.72 9.87 -6.60
CA ILE A 229 8.19 9.05 -5.50
C ILE A 229 8.62 9.59 -4.13
N SER A 230 9.86 10.05 -4.00
CA SER A 230 10.46 10.60 -2.78
C SER A 230 10.25 12.11 -2.60
N SER A 231 9.63 12.79 -3.56
CA SER A 231 9.44 14.24 -3.52
C SER A 231 8.56 14.66 -2.33
N ARG A 232 8.89 15.78 -1.70
CA ARG A 232 8.03 16.47 -0.75
C ARG A 232 7.16 17.55 -1.42
N ASN A 233 7.53 17.98 -2.61
CA ASN A 233 6.78 18.92 -3.40
C ASN A 233 5.67 18.17 -4.15
N PHE A 234 4.48 18.75 -4.17
CA PHE A 234 3.33 18.16 -4.86
C PHE A 234 2.54 19.20 -5.62
N TYR A 235 1.78 18.74 -6.58
CA TYR A 235 0.77 19.49 -7.32
C TYR A 235 -0.62 18.98 -6.98
N GLN A 236 -1.62 19.85 -7.01
CA GLN A 236 -3.02 19.46 -6.95
C GLN A 236 -3.47 18.98 -8.33
N GLY A 237 -4.32 17.96 -8.37
CA GLY A 237 -4.77 17.40 -9.64
C GLY A 237 -6.14 16.75 -9.58
N VAL A 238 -6.69 16.55 -10.76
CA VAL A 238 -7.85 15.71 -11.02
C VAL A 238 -7.37 14.46 -11.75
N MET A 239 -7.65 13.30 -11.19
CA MET A 239 -7.30 12.00 -11.77
C MET A 239 -8.57 11.31 -12.29
N ASN A 240 -8.53 10.84 -13.51
CA ASN A 240 -9.52 9.93 -14.07
C ASN A 240 -8.96 8.50 -14.09
N ILE A 241 -9.73 7.55 -13.57
CA ILE A 241 -9.52 6.13 -13.77
C ILE A 241 -10.72 5.63 -14.57
N GLY A 242 -10.46 5.11 -15.77
CA GLY A 242 -11.51 4.65 -16.65
C GLY A 242 -11.05 3.47 -17.51
N THR A 243 -12.00 2.83 -18.16
CA THR A 243 -11.76 1.67 -19.01
C THR A 243 -11.88 2.06 -20.47
N ARG A 244 -10.84 1.81 -21.26
CA ARG A 244 -10.89 1.98 -22.72
C ARG A 244 -10.96 0.62 -23.40
N PRO A 245 -11.79 0.50 -24.46
CA PRO A 245 -11.74 -0.66 -25.37
C PRO A 245 -10.38 -0.67 -26.10
N THR A 246 -9.72 -1.81 -26.09
CA THR A 246 -8.52 -2.09 -26.88
C THR A 246 -8.78 -3.27 -27.79
N PHE A 247 -7.91 -3.55 -28.76
CA PHE A 247 -8.04 -4.73 -29.63
C PHE A 247 -7.92 -6.06 -28.85
N GLU A 248 -7.27 -6.05 -27.68
CA GLU A 248 -7.05 -7.22 -26.81
C GLU A 248 -8.02 -7.28 -25.63
N GLY A 249 -8.97 -6.32 -25.49
CA GLY A 249 -9.94 -6.30 -24.41
C GLY A 249 -10.23 -4.90 -23.86
N ARG A 250 -10.33 -4.80 -22.54
CA ARG A 250 -10.55 -3.54 -21.84
C ARG A 250 -9.35 -3.26 -20.92
N GLU A 251 -8.64 -2.18 -21.20
CA GLU A 251 -7.53 -1.74 -20.37
C GLU A 251 -7.96 -0.55 -19.50
N ARG A 252 -7.59 -0.60 -18.21
CA ARG A 252 -7.82 0.54 -17.30
C ARG A 252 -6.72 1.57 -17.49
N GLN A 253 -7.11 2.82 -17.72
CA GLN A 253 -6.21 3.94 -17.91
C GLN A 253 -6.31 4.92 -16.75
N ILE A 254 -5.18 5.50 -16.39
CA ILE A 254 -5.07 6.51 -15.35
C ILE A 254 -4.56 7.79 -16.03
N GLU A 255 -5.35 8.85 -15.95
CA GLU A 255 -4.98 10.17 -16.49
C GLU A 255 -5.04 11.21 -15.37
N VAL A 256 -4.02 12.06 -15.26
CA VAL A 256 -3.96 13.13 -14.27
C VAL A 256 -3.82 14.49 -14.95
N HIS A 257 -4.77 15.37 -14.72
CA HIS A 257 -4.68 16.79 -15.03
C HIS A 257 -4.17 17.57 -13.81
N LEU A 258 -3.09 18.34 -13.97
CA LEU A 258 -2.52 19.16 -12.90
C LEU A 258 -3.17 20.55 -12.88
N ILE A 259 -3.81 20.91 -11.78
CA ILE A 259 -4.54 22.18 -11.64
C ILE A 259 -3.57 23.37 -11.69
N GLY A 260 -3.89 24.36 -12.53
CA GLY A 260 -3.07 25.56 -12.70
C GLY A 260 -1.74 25.35 -13.44
N LYS A 261 -1.58 24.22 -14.15
CA LYS A 261 -0.37 23.91 -14.94
C LYS A 261 -0.75 23.59 -16.38
N GLU A 262 -0.58 24.55 -17.26
CA GLU A 262 -0.78 24.35 -18.72
C GLU A 262 0.36 23.57 -19.37
N LYS A 263 1.59 23.75 -18.86
CA LYS A 263 2.78 23.02 -19.31
C LYS A 263 3.59 22.56 -18.10
N LEU A 264 4.09 21.34 -18.16
CA LEU A 264 5.08 20.87 -17.21
C LEU A 264 6.47 21.37 -17.66
N THR A 265 7.18 21.99 -16.72
CA THR A 265 8.58 22.42 -16.91
C THR A 265 9.57 21.27 -16.65
N PHE A 266 9.08 20.09 -16.32
CA PHE A 266 9.84 18.89 -16.00
C PHE A 266 9.21 17.68 -16.69
N GLN A 267 10.01 16.62 -16.88
CA GLN A 267 9.56 15.36 -17.46
C GLN A 267 9.61 14.27 -16.37
N PRO A 268 8.52 14.07 -15.62
CA PRO A 268 8.49 13.05 -14.58
C PRO A 268 8.53 11.66 -15.22
N GLN A 269 9.33 10.75 -14.64
CA GLN A 269 9.38 9.34 -15.08
C GLN A 269 8.57 8.45 -14.16
N GLU A 270 8.95 8.44 -12.88
CA GLU A 270 8.26 7.68 -11.84
C GLU A 270 7.69 8.64 -10.81
N VAL A 271 6.39 8.55 -10.59
CA VAL A 271 5.59 9.52 -9.84
C VAL A 271 4.81 8.82 -8.74
N LYS A 272 4.44 9.59 -7.71
CA LYS A 272 3.48 9.16 -6.70
C LYS A 272 2.20 9.98 -6.83
N VAL A 273 1.05 9.31 -6.80
CA VAL A 273 -0.26 9.95 -6.77
C VAL A 273 -1.00 9.54 -5.50
N GLU A 274 -1.29 10.49 -4.63
CA GLU A 274 -2.08 10.26 -3.42
C GLU A 274 -3.54 10.63 -3.66
N ILE A 275 -4.45 9.68 -3.44
CA ILE A 275 -5.88 9.83 -3.71
C ILE A 275 -6.58 10.34 -2.45
N CYS A 276 -7.19 11.52 -2.55
CA CYS A 276 -7.91 12.14 -1.44
C CYS A 276 -9.36 11.67 -1.36
N GLN A 277 -10.11 11.85 -2.46
CA GLN A 277 -11.52 11.53 -2.51
C GLN A 277 -12.00 11.33 -3.94
N ARG A 278 -13.02 10.47 -4.12
CA ARG A 278 -13.76 10.33 -5.37
C ARG A 278 -14.70 11.52 -5.53
N ILE A 279 -14.65 12.19 -6.68
CA ILE A 279 -15.51 13.31 -7.02
C ILE A 279 -16.83 12.80 -7.60
N ARG A 280 -16.75 11.89 -8.60
CA ARG A 280 -17.90 11.31 -9.29
C ARG A 280 -17.56 10.00 -9.99
N PRO A 281 -18.56 9.20 -10.39
CA PRO A 281 -18.34 8.08 -11.32
C PRO A 281 -17.94 8.57 -12.72
N GLU A 282 -17.43 7.66 -13.55
CA GLU A 282 -17.19 7.92 -14.97
C GLU A 282 -18.50 8.24 -15.69
N LYS A 283 -18.44 9.17 -16.69
CA LYS A 283 -19.60 9.61 -17.46
C LYS A 283 -19.21 9.74 -18.92
N LYS A 284 -20.08 9.34 -19.82
CA LYS A 284 -19.96 9.61 -21.26
C LYS A 284 -20.55 10.96 -21.59
N PHE A 285 -19.97 11.66 -22.55
CA PHE A 285 -20.40 12.97 -23.03
C PHE A 285 -20.73 12.89 -24.51
N SER A 286 -21.75 13.62 -24.91
CA SER A 286 -22.21 13.65 -26.30
C SER A 286 -21.44 14.68 -27.13
N THR A 287 -20.95 15.75 -26.48
CA THR A 287 -20.18 16.83 -27.13
C THR A 287 -18.89 17.14 -26.37
N ILE A 288 -17.95 17.79 -27.05
CA ILE A 288 -16.70 18.27 -26.44
C ILE A 288 -16.99 19.40 -25.44
N GLU A 289 -17.99 20.21 -25.70
CA GLU A 289 -18.41 21.32 -24.84
C GLU A 289 -18.94 20.83 -23.50
N GLU A 290 -19.80 19.79 -23.50
CA GLU A 290 -20.26 19.12 -22.28
C GLU A 290 -19.09 18.56 -21.47
N LEU A 291 -18.13 17.92 -22.13
CA LEU A 291 -16.94 17.39 -21.48
C LEU A 291 -16.10 18.51 -20.85
N ARG A 292 -15.88 19.61 -21.56
CA ARG A 292 -15.13 20.78 -21.03
C ARG A 292 -15.77 21.37 -19.79
N GLU A 293 -17.09 21.56 -19.81
CA GLU A 293 -17.82 22.11 -18.66
C GLU A 293 -17.78 21.17 -17.44
N GLU A 294 -17.87 19.86 -17.68
CA GLU A 294 -17.76 18.88 -16.58
C GLU A 294 -16.34 18.87 -15.99
N ILE A 295 -15.30 18.95 -16.83
CA ILE A 295 -13.90 19.02 -16.33
C ILE A 295 -13.69 20.27 -15.47
N LYS A 296 -14.25 21.44 -15.84
CA LYS A 296 -14.18 22.65 -15.02
C LYS A 296 -14.81 22.45 -13.65
N LYS A 297 -15.99 21.79 -13.59
CA LYS A 297 -16.66 21.43 -12.33
C LYS A 297 -15.84 20.46 -11.50
N ASP A 298 -15.21 19.47 -12.14
CA ASP A 298 -14.33 18.51 -11.46
C ASP A 298 -13.12 19.22 -10.84
N ILE A 299 -12.51 20.18 -11.54
CA ILE A 299 -11.41 21.00 -11.03
C ILE A 299 -11.85 21.80 -9.80
N GLN A 300 -12.99 22.52 -9.86
CA GLN A 300 -13.52 23.28 -8.73
C GLN A 300 -13.80 22.38 -7.51
N ASN A 301 -14.38 21.20 -7.73
CA ASN A 301 -14.64 20.23 -6.67
C ASN A 301 -13.34 19.68 -6.08
N ALA A 302 -12.34 19.37 -6.93
CA ALA A 302 -11.03 18.93 -6.47
C ALA A 302 -10.36 19.99 -5.62
N GLU A 303 -10.33 21.25 -6.05
CA GLU A 303 -9.75 22.35 -5.27
C GLU A 303 -10.39 22.48 -3.89
N ARG A 304 -11.74 22.39 -3.81
CA ARG A 304 -12.45 22.43 -2.53
C ARG A 304 -12.03 21.26 -1.63
N ILE A 305 -12.07 20.03 -2.15
CA ILE A 305 -11.69 18.83 -1.41
C ILE A 305 -10.24 18.90 -0.90
N LEU A 306 -9.32 19.38 -1.75
CA LEU A 306 -7.90 19.44 -1.44
C LEU A 306 -7.55 20.56 -0.46
N ARG A 307 -8.33 21.66 -0.41
CA ARG A 307 -8.23 22.71 0.63
C ARG A 307 -8.66 22.17 1.99
N GLU A 308 -9.84 21.54 2.07
CA GLU A 308 -10.35 20.92 3.30
C GLU A 308 -9.44 19.82 3.83
N GLY A 309 -8.83 19.03 2.94
CA GLY A 309 -7.92 17.94 3.28
C GLY A 309 -6.54 18.37 3.82
N LYS A 310 -6.14 19.65 3.65
CA LYS A 310 -4.92 20.18 4.27
C LYS A 310 -5.09 20.40 5.78
N GLU A 311 -6.30 20.67 6.24
CA GLU A 311 -6.58 20.96 7.66
C GLU A 311 -6.86 19.70 8.49
N GLY A 312 -7.21 18.56 7.86
CA GLY A 312 -7.75 17.36 8.52
C GLY A 312 -6.80 16.20 8.80
N ILE A 313 -5.64 16.14 8.20
CA ILE A 313 -4.64 15.08 8.45
C ILE A 313 -3.36 15.72 8.99
N LYS A 314 -3.37 16.07 10.26
CA LYS A 314 -2.12 16.20 11.02
C LYS A 314 -1.62 14.77 11.25
N ILE A 315 -0.63 14.36 10.46
CA ILE A 315 0.17 13.14 10.65
C ILE A 315 1.13 13.39 11.82
#